data_99aa5e726926d43c9b1da69f9d417ae0
#
_entry.id   99aa5e726926d43c9b1da69f9d417ae0
#
_cell.length_a   1.000
_cell.length_b   1.000
_cell.length_c   1.000
_cell.angle_alpha   90.00
_cell.angle_beta   90.00
_cell.angle_gamma   90.00
#
_symmetry.space_group_name_H-M   'P 1'
#
loop_
_entity.id
_entity.type
_entity.pdbx_description
1 polymer ?
#
loop_
_entity_poly.entity_id
_entity_poly.type
_entity_poly.pdbx_seq_one_letter_code
_entity_poly.pdbx_strand_id
1 'polypeptide(L)'
;MQQYVIDRNFSGGDCSRHDAILAGECLKPVQGSLLLEDGTMFEGTSFGYERASAGEVVFSTGMVGYPESLTDPSFAGQILTLTYPIIGNYGIPDRSMWEDDKIHVSGLIVSNYIDTPSHVQSSMNLGTWLREEKIPALEIKDTRLLTKHIRTHGTMLGKIVFDEYIPFYDPNND
;
A
#
# COMPACT_ATOMS: atom_id res chain seq x y z
N MET A 1 19.71 31.93 -3.96
CA MET A 1 18.51 31.60 -3.18
C MET A 1 17.31 31.95 -4.05
N GLN A 2 16.78 31.01 -4.77
CA GLN A 2 15.60 31.22 -5.62
C GLN A 2 14.53 30.22 -5.15
N GLN A 3 13.50 30.77 -4.53
CA GLN A 3 12.32 30.07 -4.08
C GLN A 3 11.46 29.74 -5.31
N TYR A 4 11.33 28.45 -5.65
CA TYR A 4 10.32 28.02 -6.62
C TYR A 4 9.01 27.79 -5.88
N VAL A 5 8.07 28.68 -6.12
CA VAL A 5 6.65 28.53 -5.76
C VAL A 5 6.04 27.60 -6.82
N ILE A 6 5.61 26.41 -6.42
CA ILE A 6 4.85 25.50 -7.28
C ILE A 6 3.40 25.94 -7.27
N ASP A 7 2.93 26.40 -8.42
CA ASP A 7 1.55 26.82 -8.66
C ASP A 7 0.62 25.59 -8.60
N ARG A 8 -0.32 25.59 -7.67
CA ARG A 8 -1.27 24.49 -7.40
C ARG A 8 -2.47 24.45 -8.34
N ASN A 9 -2.36 24.96 -9.55
CA ASN A 9 -3.44 24.94 -10.53
C ASN A 9 -3.07 24.11 -11.75
N PHE A 10 -3.06 22.79 -11.59
CA PHE A 10 -3.07 21.88 -12.73
C PHE A 10 -4.36 21.04 -12.68
N SER A 11 -5.33 21.46 -13.46
CA SER A 11 -6.58 20.74 -13.69
C SER A 11 -6.33 19.55 -14.60
N GLY A 12 -6.59 18.33 -14.09
CA GLY A 12 -6.99 17.17 -14.88
C GLY A 12 -5.99 16.66 -15.90
N GLY A 13 -5.06 15.86 -15.46
CA GLY A 13 -4.26 14.96 -16.29
C GLY A 13 -3.53 13.99 -15.38
N ASP A 14 -3.84 12.71 -15.52
CA ASP A 14 -3.20 11.61 -14.82
C ASP A 14 -1.72 11.54 -15.24
N CYS A 15 -0.87 12.38 -14.61
CA CYS A 15 0.57 12.36 -14.84
C CYS A 15 1.14 11.18 -14.07
N SER A 16 1.35 10.06 -14.74
CA SER A 16 1.94 8.88 -14.11
C SER A 16 3.36 9.20 -13.63
N ARG A 17 3.77 8.60 -12.49
CA ARG A 17 5.16 8.66 -12.00
C ARG A 17 6.19 8.31 -13.08
N HIS A 18 5.77 7.53 -14.07
CA HIS A 18 6.60 7.16 -15.23
C HIS A 18 6.99 8.37 -16.09
N ASP A 19 6.06 9.31 -16.30
CA ASP A 19 6.31 10.52 -17.11
C ASP A 19 7.23 11.50 -16.39
N ALA A 20 7.15 11.59 -15.06
CA ALA A 20 8.01 12.44 -14.25
C ALA A 20 9.45 11.89 -14.16
N ILE A 21 9.63 10.56 -14.14
CA ILE A 21 10.97 9.92 -14.21
C ILE A 21 11.64 10.20 -15.54
N LEU A 22 10.90 10.22 -16.64
CA LEU A 22 11.40 10.57 -17.97
C LEU A 22 11.78 12.04 -18.08
N ALA A 23 11.18 12.91 -17.27
CA ALA A 23 11.51 14.34 -17.20
C ALA A 23 12.73 14.66 -16.31
N GLY A 24 13.31 13.67 -15.63
CA GLY A 24 14.46 13.86 -14.75
C GLY A 24 14.14 14.58 -13.43
N GLU A 25 12.87 14.68 -13.07
CA GLU A 25 12.45 15.26 -11.81
C GLU A 25 12.62 14.24 -10.67
N CYS A 26 13.38 14.61 -9.65
CA CYS A 26 13.50 13.83 -8.41
C CYS A 26 12.21 13.98 -7.59
N LEU A 27 11.21 13.15 -7.87
CA LEU A 27 9.96 13.14 -7.10
C LEU A 27 10.27 12.74 -5.66
N LYS A 28 9.93 13.62 -4.73
CA LYS A 28 9.98 13.26 -3.32
C LYS A 28 9.00 12.12 -3.07
N PRO A 29 9.39 11.11 -2.28
CA PRO A 29 8.49 10.03 -1.92
C PRO A 29 7.27 10.62 -1.17
N VAL A 30 6.07 10.23 -1.59
CA VAL A 30 4.84 10.70 -0.95
C VAL A 30 4.72 10.03 0.41
N GLN A 31 4.51 10.86 1.44
CA GLN A 31 4.29 10.39 2.79
C GLN A 31 2.81 10.10 3.02
N GLY A 32 2.54 9.04 3.77
CA GLY A 32 1.21 8.68 4.20
C GLY A 32 1.26 8.10 5.60
N SER A 33 0.11 7.87 6.20
CA SER A 33 0.03 7.31 7.56
C SER A 33 -1.05 6.26 7.64
N LEU A 34 -0.80 5.22 8.43
CA LEU A 34 -1.82 4.30 8.92
C LEU A 34 -2.30 4.83 10.27
N LEU A 35 -3.56 5.24 10.36
CA LEU A 35 -4.20 5.65 11.58
C LEU A 35 -5.14 4.54 12.06
N LEU A 36 -4.97 4.06 13.29
CA LEU A 36 -5.83 3.07 13.92
C LEU A 36 -6.97 3.75 14.69
N GLU A 37 -8.05 3.01 14.96
CA GLU A 37 -9.23 3.52 15.68
C GLU A 37 -8.95 3.98 17.10
N ASP A 38 -7.89 3.47 17.74
CA ASP A 38 -7.46 3.90 19.07
C ASP A 38 -6.62 5.19 19.05
N GLY A 39 -6.42 5.78 17.86
CA GLY A 39 -5.63 6.98 17.66
C GLY A 39 -4.14 6.74 17.44
N THR A 40 -3.67 5.49 17.48
CA THR A 40 -2.27 5.16 17.18
C THR A 40 -1.99 5.40 15.70
N MET A 41 -0.89 6.08 15.40
CA MET A 41 -0.51 6.43 14.04
C MET A 41 0.88 5.89 13.70
N PHE A 42 1.00 5.33 12.51
CA PHE A 42 2.25 4.84 11.92
C PHE A 42 2.51 5.60 10.62
N GLU A 43 3.59 6.36 10.61
CA GLU A 43 4.04 7.08 9.41
C GLU A 43 4.74 6.12 8.45
N GLY A 44 4.57 6.36 7.15
CA GLY A 44 5.16 5.55 6.11
C GLY A 44 5.29 6.28 4.78
N THR A 45 5.92 5.60 3.84
CA THR A 45 6.15 6.10 2.48
C THR A 45 5.26 5.33 1.50
N SER A 46 4.55 6.06 0.64
CA SER A 46 3.71 5.46 -0.40
C SER A 46 4.54 4.79 -1.49
N PHE A 47 4.12 3.58 -1.88
CA PHE A 47 4.62 2.90 -3.06
C PHE A 47 3.50 2.33 -3.96
N GLY A 48 2.25 2.45 -3.52
CA GLY A 48 1.03 2.09 -4.25
C GLY A 48 0.32 3.30 -4.87
N TYR A 49 -1.00 3.23 -4.93
CA TYR A 49 -1.85 4.33 -5.38
C TYR A 49 -2.11 5.31 -4.22
N GLU A 50 -2.02 6.60 -4.49
CA GLU A 50 -2.15 7.65 -3.46
C GLU A 50 -3.63 8.00 -3.21
N ARG A 51 -4.34 7.03 -2.65
CA ARG A 51 -5.75 7.16 -2.28
C ARG A 51 -5.92 6.75 -0.83
N ALA A 52 -6.68 7.55 -0.09
CA ALA A 52 -7.07 7.16 1.24
C ALA A 52 -8.02 5.96 1.20
N SER A 53 -7.85 5.02 2.14
CA SER A 53 -8.66 3.81 2.26
C SER A 53 -8.83 3.44 3.71
N ALA A 54 -9.95 2.82 4.06
CA ALA A 54 -10.25 2.34 5.39
C ALA A 54 -10.64 0.86 5.36
N GLY A 55 -10.42 0.17 6.47
CA GLY A 55 -10.75 -1.25 6.61
C GLY A 55 -10.23 -1.82 7.92
N GLU A 56 -10.53 -3.07 8.17
CA GLU A 56 -9.98 -3.83 9.27
C GLU A 56 -8.49 -4.10 9.03
N VAL A 57 -7.65 -3.81 10.00
CA VAL A 57 -6.21 -4.03 9.90
C VAL A 57 -5.89 -5.44 10.36
N VAL A 58 -5.38 -6.24 9.42
CA VAL A 58 -4.97 -7.62 9.66
C VAL A 58 -3.51 -7.83 9.29
N PHE A 59 -2.92 -8.93 9.74
CA PHE A 59 -1.54 -9.26 9.37
C PHE A 59 -1.40 -10.70 8.90
N SER A 60 -0.48 -10.91 7.97
CA SER A 60 -0.03 -12.23 7.53
C SER A 60 1.45 -12.43 7.85
N THR A 61 1.78 -13.63 8.32
CA THR A 61 3.16 -14.05 8.60
C THR A 61 3.75 -14.91 7.49
N GLY A 62 3.06 -15.03 6.36
CA GLY A 62 3.54 -15.76 5.19
C GLY A 62 4.86 -15.19 4.68
N MET A 63 5.81 -16.08 4.39
CA MET A 63 7.13 -15.69 3.87
C MET A 63 7.14 -15.51 2.35
N VAL A 64 6.19 -16.15 1.67
CA VAL A 64 5.99 -16.16 0.22
C VAL A 64 4.51 -16.07 -0.09
N GLY A 65 4.15 -15.85 -1.36
CA GLY A 65 2.74 -15.87 -1.76
C GLY A 65 2.01 -14.55 -1.49
N TYR A 66 2.70 -13.40 -1.54
CA TYR A 66 2.01 -12.14 -1.38
C TYR A 66 1.04 -11.83 -2.54
N PRO A 67 1.28 -12.24 -3.80
CA PRO A 67 0.30 -12.03 -4.87
C PRO A 67 -0.99 -12.83 -4.61
N GLU A 68 -0.87 -14.08 -4.17
CA GLU A 68 -2.00 -14.93 -3.77
C GLU A 68 -2.78 -14.29 -2.61
N SER A 69 -2.08 -13.81 -1.58
CA SER A 69 -2.72 -13.13 -0.45
C SER A 69 -3.45 -11.84 -0.85
N LEU A 70 -2.94 -11.10 -1.82
CA LEU A 70 -3.58 -9.87 -2.31
C LEU A 70 -4.83 -10.15 -3.13
N THR A 71 -4.87 -11.28 -3.85
CA THR A 71 -6.00 -11.72 -4.68
C THR A 71 -6.96 -12.66 -3.96
N ASP A 72 -6.68 -13.04 -2.70
CA ASP A 72 -7.56 -13.87 -1.89
C ASP A 72 -8.80 -13.08 -1.43
N PRO A 73 -10.02 -13.52 -1.82
CA PRO A 73 -11.25 -12.89 -1.35
C PRO A 73 -11.43 -12.84 0.16
N SER A 74 -10.73 -13.70 0.93
CA SER A 74 -10.78 -13.70 2.39
C SER A 74 -10.26 -12.38 3.00
N PHE A 75 -9.43 -11.64 2.28
CA PHE A 75 -8.93 -10.33 2.70
C PHE A 75 -9.73 -9.15 2.11
N ALA A 76 -10.92 -9.42 1.56
CA ALA A 76 -11.74 -8.37 0.95
C ALA A 76 -12.09 -7.26 1.97
N GLY A 77 -11.81 -6.01 1.61
CA GLY A 77 -12.08 -4.85 2.46
C GLY A 77 -11.10 -4.65 3.62
N GLN A 78 -10.07 -5.48 3.77
CA GLN A 78 -9.09 -5.38 4.86
C GLN A 78 -7.82 -4.64 4.42
N ILE A 79 -7.15 -3.99 5.37
CA ILE A 79 -5.79 -3.47 5.20
C ILE A 79 -4.82 -4.56 5.66
N LEU A 80 -4.13 -5.18 4.71
CA LEU A 80 -3.26 -6.31 4.96
C LEU A 80 -1.83 -5.83 5.31
N THR A 81 -1.34 -6.25 6.47
CA THR A 81 0.06 -6.05 6.87
C THR A 81 0.86 -7.33 6.61
N LEU A 82 1.86 -7.25 5.73
CA LEU A 82 2.80 -8.35 5.51
C LEU A 82 4.00 -8.18 6.44
N THR A 83 4.21 -9.16 7.31
CA THR A 83 5.28 -9.10 8.32
C THR A 83 6.63 -9.59 7.82
N TYR A 84 6.68 -10.21 6.64
CA TYR A 84 7.94 -10.59 6.03
C TYR A 84 8.77 -9.35 5.68
N PRO A 85 10.08 -9.33 6.00
CA PRO A 85 10.86 -8.10 5.96
C PRO A 85 11.11 -7.53 4.57
N ILE A 86 10.97 -8.31 3.50
CA ILE A 86 11.25 -7.87 2.13
C ILE A 86 10.11 -8.28 1.21
N ILE A 87 9.37 -7.31 0.67
CA ILE A 87 8.25 -7.54 -0.24
C ILE A 87 8.53 -6.87 -1.59
N GLY A 88 8.07 -7.50 -2.68
CA GLY A 88 8.30 -7.03 -4.05
C GLY A 88 9.53 -7.63 -4.73
N ASN A 89 10.36 -8.37 -4.00
CA ASN A 89 11.64 -8.89 -4.46
C ASN A 89 11.55 -9.84 -5.67
N TYR A 90 10.45 -10.57 -5.85
CA TYR A 90 10.25 -11.45 -7.00
C TYR A 90 9.18 -10.94 -7.99
N GLY A 91 8.62 -9.76 -7.75
CA GLY A 91 7.61 -9.15 -8.63
C GLY A 91 6.26 -9.88 -8.60
N ILE A 92 5.50 -9.72 -9.67
CA ILE A 92 4.18 -10.33 -9.81
C ILE A 92 4.27 -11.46 -10.83
N PRO A 93 3.88 -12.71 -10.47
CA PRO A 93 3.83 -13.83 -11.40
C PRO A 93 2.67 -13.68 -12.40
N ASP A 94 2.62 -14.60 -13.36
CA ASP A 94 1.50 -14.69 -14.30
C ASP A 94 0.16 -14.86 -13.57
N ARG A 95 -0.93 -14.33 -14.16
CA ARG A 95 -2.29 -14.39 -13.61
C ARG A 95 -2.77 -15.81 -13.26
N SER A 96 -2.23 -16.82 -13.89
CA SER A 96 -2.55 -18.23 -13.59
C SER A 96 -2.15 -18.65 -12.17
N MET A 97 -1.33 -17.86 -11.49
CA MET A 97 -0.88 -18.09 -10.13
C MET A 97 -1.65 -17.28 -9.07
N TRP A 98 -2.66 -16.52 -9.48
CA TRP A 98 -3.46 -15.71 -8.59
C TRP A 98 -4.67 -16.52 -8.07
N GLU A 99 -5.18 -16.16 -6.90
CA GLU A 99 -6.42 -16.76 -6.36
C GLU A 99 -7.67 -16.23 -7.08
N ASP A 100 -7.65 -14.94 -7.52
CA ASP A 100 -8.72 -14.29 -8.26
C ASP A 100 -8.13 -13.30 -9.27
N ASP A 101 -8.94 -12.82 -10.20
CA ASP A 101 -8.55 -11.92 -11.29
C ASP A 101 -8.19 -10.49 -10.84
N LYS A 102 -8.46 -10.11 -9.59
CA LYS A 102 -8.26 -8.76 -9.04
C LYS A 102 -7.71 -8.79 -7.61
N ILE A 103 -7.19 -7.65 -7.18
CA ILE A 103 -6.81 -7.43 -5.78
C ILE A 103 -8.07 -7.18 -4.94
N HIS A 104 -8.17 -7.86 -3.79
CA HIS A 104 -9.30 -7.74 -2.87
C HIS A 104 -9.01 -6.88 -1.64
N VAL A 105 -7.74 -6.73 -1.26
CA VAL A 105 -7.37 -5.91 -0.10
C VAL A 105 -7.70 -4.42 -0.33
N SER A 106 -8.11 -3.73 0.73
CA SER A 106 -8.33 -2.28 0.72
C SER A 106 -7.03 -1.47 0.80
N GLY A 107 -5.96 -2.09 1.28
CA GLY A 107 -4.65 -1.47 1.39
C GLY A 107 -3.57 -2.47 1.80
N LEU A 108 -2.32 -2.11 1.59
CA LEU A 108 -1.16 -2.95 1.88
C LEU A 108 -0.16 -2.20 2.74
N ILE A 109 0.33 -2.86 3.80
CA ILE A 109 1.41 -2.37 4.66
C ILE A 109 2.56 -3.36 4.62
N VAL A 110 3.76 -2.85 4.38
CA VAL A 110 5.00 -3.64 4.37
C VAL A 110 6.11 -2.94 5.16
N SER A 111 7.13 -3.68 5.59
CA SER A 111 8.27 -3.10 6.30
C SER A 111 9.36 -2.58 5.37
N ASN A 112 9.55 -3.23 4.23
CA ASN A 112 10.52 -2.83 3.23
C ASN A 112 10.06 -3.27 1.85
N TYR A 113 9.91 -2.31 0.96
CA TYR A 113 9.48 -2.53 -0.42
C TYR A 113 10.66 -2.50 -1.38
N ILE A 114 10.72 -3.48 -2.27
CA ILE A 114 11.71 -3.56 -3.36
C ILE A 114 11.03 -3.21 -4.68
N ASP A 115 11.40 -2.07 -5.25
CA ASP A 115 10.83 -1.57 -6.52
C ASP A 115 11.38 -2.33 -7.75
N THR A 116 12.61 -2.83 -7.68
CA THR A 116 13.25 -3.58 -8.76
C THR A 116 13.27 -5.07 -8.45
N PRO A 117 12.32 -5.87 -8.97
CA PRO A 117 12.33 -7.32 -8.76
C PRO A 117 13.54 -7.96 -9.44
N SER A 118 14.17 -8.90 -8.75
CA SER A 118 15.34 -9.64 -9.24
C SER A 118 14.99 -10.92 -10.00
N HIS A 119 13.70 -11.25 -10.13
CA HIS A 119 13.26 -12.51 -10.74
C HIS A 119 12.95 -12.36 -12.24
N VAL A 120 13.55 -13.24 -13.06
CA VAL A 120 13.44 -13.24 -14.54
C VAL A 120 12.00 -13.46 -15.05
N GLN A 121 11.13 -14.06 -14.24
CA GLN A 121 9.73 -14.36 -14.60
C GLN A 121 8.72 -13.29 -14.11
N SER A 122 9.21 -12.17 -13.60
CA SER A 122 8.33 -11.07 -13.19
C SER A 122 7.78 -10.36 -14.42
N SER A 123 6.47 -10.38 -14.58
CA SER A 123 5.77 -9.64 -15.63
C SER A 123 5.62 -8.16 -15.28
N MET A 124 5.62 -7.82 -13.98
CA MET A 124 5.32 -6.49 -13.45
C MET A 124 5.90 -6.35 -12.04
N ASN A 125 6.24 -5.13 -11.61
CA ASN A 125 6.57 -4.89 -10.22
C ASN A 125 5.29 -4.68 -9.39
N LEU A 126 5.38 -4.97 -8.08
CA LEU A 126 4.25 -4.88 -7.16
C LEU A 126 3.65 -3.46 -7.10
N GLY A 127 4.48 -2.42 -7.05
CA GLY A 127 4.01 -1.04 -6.96
C GLY A 127 3.23 -0.60 -8.20
N THR A 128 3.63 -1.05 -9.39
CA THR A 128 2.89 -0.79 -10.64
C THR A 128 1.53 -1.48 -10.60
N TRP A 129 1.48 -2.75 -10.22
CA TRP A 129 0.23 -3.50 -10.11
C TRP A 129 -0.76 -2.84 -9.12
N LEU A 130 -0.29 -2.46 -7.93
CA LEU A 130 -1.10 -1.78 -6.93
C LEU A 130 -1.64 -0.43 -7.44
N ARG A 131 -0.84 0.32 -8.22
CA ARG A 131 -1.30 1.57 -8.84
C ARG A 131 -2.34 1.36 -9.92
N GLU A 132 -2.18 0.35 -10.75
CA GLU A 132 -3.17 -0.02 -11.78
C GLU A 132 -4.52 -0.42 -11.16
N GLU A 133 -4.48 -1.21 -10.08
CA GLU A 133 -5.67 -1.65 -9.34
C GLU A 133 -6.17 -0.58 -8.33
N LYS A 134 -5.52 0.58 -8.25
CA LYS A 134 -5.85 1.70 -7.35
C LYS A 134 -5.84 1.34 -5.86
N ILE A 135 -4.91 0.48 -5.46
CA ILE A 135 -4.73 0.04 -4.08
C ILE A 135 -3.64 0.87 -3.41
N PRO A 136 -3.93 1.53 -2.28
CA PRO A 136 -2.93 2.24 -1.50
C PRO A 136 -1.99 1.27 -0.80
N ALA A 137 -0.71 1.65 -0.75
CA ALA A 137 0.30 0.85 -0.07
C ALA A 137 1.34 1.74 0.60
N LEU A 138 1.71 1.38 1.84
CA LEU A 138 2.69 2.09 2.63
C LEU A 138 3.84 1.18 3.06
N GLU A 139 5.04 1.67 2.94
CA GLU A 139 6.22 1.14 3.61
C GLU A 139 6.32 1.78 5.00
N ILE A 140 6.11 0.99 6.05
CA ILE A 140 6.20 1.39 7.45
C ILE A 140 7.36 0.64 8.09
N LYS A 141 8.35 1.35 8.62
CA LYS A 141 9.58 0.74 9.14
C LYS A 141 9.35 -0.25 10.29
N ASP A 142 8.32 -0.02 11.12
CA ASP A 142 8.07 -0.84 12.31
C ASP A 142 6.73 -1.60 12.22
N THR A 143 6.60 -2.47 11.21
CA THR A 143 5.47 -3.40 11.09
C THR A 143 5.39 -4.39 12.24
N ARG A 144 6.53 -4.65 12.93
CA ARG A 144 6.54 -5.51 14.11
C ARG A 144 5.79 -4.87 15.29
N LEU A 145 5.97 -3.56 15.50
CA LEU A 145 5.22 -2.82 16.51
C LEU A 145 3.72 -2.82 16.19
N LEU A 146 3.36 -2.56 14.94
CA LEU A 146 1.98 -2.63 14.46
C LEU A 146 1.37 -4.01 14.70
N THR A 147 2.07 -5.08 14.31
CA THR A 147 1.60 -6.46 14.50
C THR A 147 1.42 -6.81 15.98
N LYS A 148 2.37 -6.38 16.83
CA LYS A 148 2.25 -6.57 18.28
C LYS A 148 1.05 -5.82 18.85
N HIS A 149 0.81 -4.62 18.36
CA HIS A 149 -0.33 -3.79 18.77
C HIS A 149 -1.66 -4.48 18.45
N ILE A 150 -1.86 -4.90 17.20
CA ILE A 150 -3.05 -5.63 16.76
C ILE A 150 -3.21 -6.95 17.55
N ARG A 151 -2.13 -7.70 17.76
CA ARG A 151 -2.18 -8.97 18.51
C ARG A 151 -2.61 -8.76 19.95
N THR A 152 -2.24 -7.63 20.57
CA THR A 152 -2.57 -7.34 21.97
C THR A 152 -4.01 -6.86 22.15
N HIS A 153 -4.52 -6.05 21.23
CA HIS A 153 -5.83 -5.40 21.33
C HIS A 153 -6.94 -6.12 20.55
N GLY A 154 -6.57 -7.08 19.70
CA GLY A 154 -7.52 -7.77 18.82
C GLY A 154 -7.65 -7.05 17.47
N THR A 155 -8.69 -7.40 16.73
CA THR A 155 -9.05 -6.80 15.47
C THR A 155 -9.31 -5.31 15.63
N MET A 156 -8.71 -4.48 14.77
CA MET A 156 -8.79 -3.02 14.82
C MET A 156 -9.16 -2.46 13.46
N LEU A 157 -9.99 -1.43 13.46
CA LEU A 157 -10.21 -0.62 12.27
C LEU A 157 -9.04 0.34 12.08
N GLY A 158 -8.68 0.57 10.82
CA GLY A 158 -7.65 1.52 10.46
C GLY A 158 -7.96 2.22 9.15
N LYS A 159 -7.21 3.27 8.89
CA LYS A 159 -7.27 3.97 7.62
C LYS A 159 -5.88 4.40 7.18
N ILE A 160 -5.63 4.22 5.90
CA ILE A 160 -4.49 4.82 5.22
C ILE A 160 -4.90 6.22 4.81
N VAL A 161 -4.14 7.22 5.25
CA VAL A 161 -4.39 8.63 4.93
C VAL A 161 -3.15 9.23 4.31
N PHE A 162 -3.38 10.15 3.38
CA PHE A 162 -2.37 11.03 2.82
C PHE A 162 -2.68 12.43 3.34
N ASP A 163 -3.22 13.31 2.56
CA ASP A 163 -3.66 14.64 3.00
C ASP A 163 -5.19 14.79 3.11
N GLU A 164 -5.94 13.68 2.87
CA GLU A 164 -7.41 13.69 2.88
C GLU A 164 -7.99 13.06 4.16
N TYR A 165 -9.03 13.67 4.71
CA TYR A 165 -9.81 13.09 5.81
C TYR A 165 -10.83 12.08 5.25
N ILE A 166 -10.72 10.82 5.69
CA ILE A 166 -11.75 9.78 5.45
C ILE A 166 -12.28 9.28 6.79
N PRO A 167 -13.60 9.15 6.98
CA PRO A 167 -14.16 8.50 8.15
C PRO A 167 -13.74 7.01 8.21
N PHE A 168 -13.72 6.45 9.39
CA PHE A 168 -13.52 5.00 9.55
C PHE A 168 -14.70 4.25 8.92
N TYR A 169 -14.38 3.28 8.09
CA TYR A 169 -15.36 2.37 7.51
C TYR A 169 -15.37 1.07 8.33
N ASP A 170 -16.51 0.73 8.84
CA ASP A 170 -16.77 -0.57 9.51
C ASP A 170 -17.58 -1.46 8.56
N PRO A 171 -16.99 -2.53 7.98
CA PRO A 171 -17.70 -3.40 7.07
C PRO A 171 -18.86 -4.18 7.72
N ASN A 172 -18.99 -4.16 9.05
CA ASN A 172 -20.05 -4.84 9.77
C ASN A 172 -21.25 -3.92 10.10
N ASN A 173 -21.19 -2.67 9.68
CA ASN A 173 -22.17 -1.64 10.06
C ASN A 173 -22.98 -1.09 8.87
N ASP A 174 -22.96 -1.79 7.71
CA ASP A 174 -23.79 -1.55 6.53
C ASP A 174 -24.93 -2.55 6.42
#